data_63235d3de49e0a898ee9591cae44c5bd
#
_entry.id   63235d3de49e0a898ee9591cae44c5bd
#
_cell.length_a   1.000
_cell.length_b   1.000
_cell.length_c   1.000
_cell.angle_alpha   90.00
_cell.angle_beta   90.00
_cell.angle_gamma   90.00
#
_symmetry.space_group_name_H-M   'P 1'
#
loop_
_entity.id
_entity.type
_entity.pdbx_description
1 polymer ?
#
loop_
_entity_poly.entity_id
_entity_poly.type
_entity_poly.pdbx_seq_one_letter_code
_entity_poly.pdbx_strand_id
1 'polypeptide(L)'
;MLRDITIGQYYPSNSIIHKLDPRVKLFWTLIYIISLFLGQNILIYTIAGLFLFACIRASKVPVKFILRGLKAVFMLLMFSVIFNIFLTDGEVLFQIWKIRVTKEGIYIAAAMAVRLVFLIMGSSLMTLTTTPNDLTDGLEKSLGFLKVIRIPVHEISMMMSIALRFIPILIDETDKIMKAQQARGADFETGGIVKKAKAMVPLLVPLFISAIRRAYDLATAREAKCYRGGEGRTKMKPLSYRRTDAVAYIIIFAYLAVMIAVKILL
;
A
#
# COMPACT_ATOMS: atom_id res chain seq x y z
N MET A 1 -1.52 -19.31 -13.75
CA MET A 1 -0.58 -18.48 -12.96
C MET A 1 -0.88 -16.98 -12.93
N LEU A 2 -1.39 -16.35 -14.02
CA LEU A 2 -1.68 -14.91 -14.02
C LEU A 2 -3.05 -14.51 -13.44
N ARG A 3 -3.97 -15.46 -13.22
CA ARG A 3 -5.31 -15.22 -12.67
C ARG A 3 -5.35 -14.84 -11.17
N ASP A 4 -4.25 -15.03 -10.45
CA ASP A 4 -4.16 -14.72 -9.02
C ASP A 4 -3.65 -13.30 -8.73
N ILE A 5 -3.41 -12.50 -9.78
CA ILE A 5 -3.05 -11.09 -9.63
C ILE A 5 -4.33 -10.29 -9.35
N THR A 6 -4.73 -10.28 -8.09
CA THR A 6 -5.79 -9.37 -7.65
C THR A 6 -5.24 -7.94 -7.65
N ILE A 7 -5.67 -7.15 -8.63
CA ILE A 7 -5.32 -5.72 -8.71
C ILE A 7 -6.09 -5.00 -7.62
N GLY A 8 -5.36 -4.65 -6.54
CA GLY A 8 -5.93 -4.02 -5.36
C GLY A 8 -6.61 -5.02 -4.41
N GLN A 9 -6.13 -5.07 -3.19
CA GLN A 9 -6.71 -5.91 -2.13
C GLN A 9 -7.95 -5.25 -1.49
N TYR A 10 -8.75 -4.49 -2.28
CA TYR A 10 -9.95 -3.84 -1.77
C TYR A 10 -10.99 -4.87 -1.32
N TYR A 11 -11.44 -4.76 -0.07
CA TYR A 11 -12.51 -5.56 0.48
C TYR A 11 -13.83 -4.76 0.46
N PRO A 12 -14.81 -5.10 -0.39
CA PRO A 12 -16.07 -4.36 -0.48
C PRO A 12 -16.90 -4.55 0.80
N SER A 13 -17.00 -3.50 1.61
CA SER A 13 -17.78 -3.48 2.83
C SER A 13 -18.46 -2.11 3.02
N ASN A 14 -19.68 -2.12 3.56
CA ASN A 14 -20.40 -0.90 3.93
C ASN A 14 -20.04 -0.48 5.36
N SER A 15 -18.89 0.16 5.53
CA SER A 15 -18.47 0.71 6.83
C SER A 15 -18.27 2.23 6.77
N ILE A 16 -18.19 2.86 7.95
CA ILE A 16 -17.90 4.29 8.07
C ILE A 16 -16.55 4.59 7.43
N ILE A 17 -15.53 3.75 7.67
CA ILE A 17 -14.17 3.95 7.15
C ILE A 17 -14.15 3.87 5.61
N HIS A 18 -14.91 2.95 4.99
CA HIS A 18 -14.97 2.86 3.52
C HIS A 18 -15.54 4.14 2.89
N LYS A 19 -16.46 4.81 3.58
CA LYS A 19 -17.15 6.02 3.09
C LYS A 19 -16.36 7.31 3.31
N LEU A 20 -15.25 7.27 4.06
CA LEU A 20 -14.36 8.42 4.25
C LEU A 20 -13.66 8.81 2.96
N ASP A 21 -13.39 10.12 2.82
CA ASP A 21 -12.60 10.65 1.72
C ASP A 21 -11.19 10.01 1.69
N PRO A 22 -10.68 9.58 0.52
CA PRO A 22 -9.36 8.97 0.40
C PRO A 22 -8.22 9.84 0.95
N ARG A 23 -8.34 11.17 0.89
CA ARG A 23 -7.36 12.11 1.46
C ARG A 23 -7.24 11.97 2.97
N VAL A 24 -8.38 11.82 3.65
CA VAL A 24 -8.42 11.61 5.10
C VAL A 24 -7.74 10.30 5.47
N LYS A 25 -8.00 9.23 4.72
CA LYS A 25 -7.39 7.90 4.94
C LYS A 25 -5.87 7.93 4.74
N LEU A 26 -5.40 8.61 3.68
CA LEU A 26 -3.96 8.81 3.43
C LEU A 26 -3.30 9.57 4.58
N PHE A 27 -3.90 10.69 4.99
CA PHE A 27 -3.39 11.51 6.08
C PHE A 27 -3.37 10.76 7.41
N TRP A 28 -4.46 10.02 7.71
CA TRP A 28 -4.56 9.16 8.88
C TRP A 28 -3.46 8.10 8.91
N THR A 29 -3.27 7.38 7.80
CA THR A 29 -2.25 6.32 7.72
C THR A 29 -0.85 6.89 7.93
N LEU A 30 -0.56 8.05 7.34
CA LEU A 30 0.72 8.72 7.48
C LEU A 30 0.99 9.15 8.93
N ILE A 31 0.00 9.78 9.58
CA ILE A 31 0.12 10.16 11.00
C ILE A 31 0.27 8.93 11.89
N TYR A 32 -0.50 7.87 11.63
CA TYR A 32 -0.40 6.63 12.39
C TYR A 32 0.99 6.01 12.26
N ILE A 33 1.54 5.93 11.04
CA ILE A 33 2.91 5.46 10.81
C ILE A 33 3.92 6.29 11.59
N ILE A 34 3.87 7.62 11.46
CA ILE A 34 4.78 8.53 12.17
C ILE A 34 4.65 8.36 13.69
N SER A 35 3.44 8.19 14.20
CA SER A 35 3.20 8.06 15.65
C SER A 35 3.87 6.82 16.25
N LEU A 36 4.03 5.73 15.51
CA LEU A 36 4.73 4.53 15.96
C LEU A 36 6.24 4.73 16.14
N PHE A 37 6.82 5.81 15.58
CA PHE A 37 8.22 6.16 15.75
C PHE A 37 8.46 7.22 16.84
N LEU A 38 7.41 7.73 17.47
CA LEU A 38 7.53 8.76 18.52
C LEU A 38 8.21 8.25 19.79
N GLY A 39 8.17 6.95 20.08
CA GLY A 39 8.83 6.38 21.25
C GLY A 39 8.77 4.84 21.25
N GLN A 40 9.50 4.25 22.24
CA GLN A 40 9.56 2.78 22.41
C GLN A 40 8.85 2.31 23.69
N ASN A 41 8.09 3.20 24.34
CA ASN A 41 7.40 2.88 25.58
C ASN A 41 6.17 2.01 25.36
N ILE A 42 5.90 1.09 26.29
CA ILE A 42 4.77 0.17 26.21
C ILE A 42 3.43 0.89 26.15
N LEU A 43 3.31 2.07 26.81
CA LEU A 43 2.09 2.89 26.78
C LEU A 43 1.79 3.42 25.37
N ILE A 44 2.80 3.85 24.62
CA ILE A 44 2.67 4.32 23.24
C ILE A 44 2.11 3.19 22.34
N TYR A 45 2.67 1.98 22.45
CA TYR A 45 2.18 0.82 21.69
C TYR A 45 0.79 0.39 22.11
N THR A 46 0.45 0.50 23.41
CA THR A 46 -0.89 0.18 23.91
C THR A 46 -1.94 1.12 23.31
N ILE A 47 -1.68 2.43 23.33
CA ILE A 47 -2.58 3.44 22.74
C ILE A 47 -2.71 3.25 21.24
N ALA A 48 -1.58 3.05 20.54
CA ALA A 48 -1.58 2.79 19.12
C ALA A 48 -2.34 1.51 18.74
N GLY A 49 -2.21 0.45 19.54
CA GLY A 49 -2.92 -0.81 19.38
C GLY A 49 -4.42 -0.68 19.61
N LEU A 50 -4.84 0.03 20.66
CA LEU A 50 -6.25 0.30 20.93
C LEU A 50 -6.89 1.11 19.81
N PHE A 51 -6.20 2.13 19.33
CA PHE A 51 -6.65 2.95 18.21
C PHE A 51 -6.78 2.13 16.92
N LEU A 52 -5.77 1.32 16.59
CA LEU A 52 -5.81 0.42 15.44
C LEU A 52 -6.95 -0.60 15.55
N PHE A 53 -7.14 -1.19 16.75
CA PHE A 53 -8.23 -2.14 17.00
C PHE A 53 -9.60 -1.49 16.80
N ALA A 54 -9.80 -0.26 17.32
CA ALA A 54 -11.03 0.49 17.10
C ALA A 54 -11.28 0.74 15.60
N CYS A 55 -10.25 1.11 14.83
CA CYS A 55 -10.35 1.30 13.38
C CYS A 55 -10.68 -0.01 12.65
N ILE A 56 -10.06 -1.13 13.02
CA ILE A 56 -10.36 -2.44 12.43
C ILE A 56 -11.82 -2.82 12.68
N ARG A 57 -12.33 -2.63 13.89
CA ARG A 57 -13.75 -2.88 14.22
C ARG A 57 -14.69 -1.98 13.44
N ALA A 58 -14.36 -0.69 13.31
CA ALA A 58 -15.15 0.27 12.55
C ALA A 58 -15.12 -0.01 11.03
N SER A 59 -14.06 -0.63 10.51
CA SER A 59 -13.93 -0.98 9.08
C SER A 59 -14.79 -2.17 8.66
N LYS A 60 -15.22 -3.02 9.61
CA LYS A 60 -15.92 -4.30 9.34
C LYS A 60 -15.14 -5.25 8.42
N VAL A 61 -13.84 -5.06 8.28
CA VAL A 61 -12.97 -5.97 7.52
C VAL A 61 -12.59 -7.15 8.41
N PRO A 62 -12.75 -8.40 7.96
CA PRO A 62 -12.32 -9.56 8.73
C PRO A 62 -10.81 -9.53 8.99
N VAL A 63 -10.41 -9.70 10.24
CA VAL A 63 -9.00 -9.65 10.67
C VAL A 63 -8.12 -10.60 9.86
N LYS A 64 -8.66 -11.71 9.38
CA LYS A 64 -7.97 -12.70 8.52
C LYS A 64 -7.35 -12.06 7.27
N PHE A 65 -8.03 -11.08 6.66
CA PHE A 65 -7.49 -10.40 5.47
C PHE A 65 -6.35 -9.45 5.82
N ILE A 66 -6.44 -8.76 6.96
CA ILE A 66 -5.39 -7.89 7.47
C ILE A 66 -4.14 -8.70 7.83
N LEU A 67 -4.33 -9.84 8.52
CA LEU A 67 -3.24 -10.75 8.89
C LEU A 67 -2.58 -11.44 7.68
N ARG A 68 -3.26 -11.51 6.54
CA ARG A 68 -2.65 -12.04 5.31
C ARG A 68 -1.46 -11.18 4.85
N GLY A 69 -1.51 -9.86 5.08
CA GLY A 69 -0.39 -8.96 4.85
C GLY A 69 0.84 -9.29 5.71
N LEU A 70 0.63 -9.74 6.95
CA LEU A 70 1.72 -10.16 7.85
C LEU A 70 2.46 -11.40 7.32
N LYS A 71 1.77 -12.33 6.66
CA LYS A 71 2.39 -13.56 6.13
C LYS A 71 3.52 -13.24 5.13
N ALA A 72 3.35 -12.21 4.30
CA ALA A 72 4.35 -11.82 3.31
C ALA A 72 5.63 -11.26 3.96
N VAL A 73 5.51 -10.65 5.14
CA VAL A 73 6.62 -9.97 5.83
C VAL A 73 7.12 -10.76 7.05
N PHE A 74 6.50 -11.92 7.32
CA PHE A 74 6.82 -12.74 8.49
C PHE A 74 8.30 -13.14 8.55
N MET A 75 8.88 -13.49 7.41
CA MET A 75 10.31 -13.86 7.33
C MET A 75 11.22 -12.68 7.70
N LEU A 76 10.90 -11.47 7.21
CA LEU A 76 11.62 -10.24 7.55
C LEU A 76 11.48 -9.93 9.05
N LEU A 77 10.29 -10.10 9.61
CA LEU A 77 10.01 -9.89 11.03
C LEU A 77 10.83 -10.85 11.88
N MET A 78 10.82 -12.15 11.55
CA MET A 78 11.64 -13.16 12.26
C MET A 78 13.13 -12.81 12.22
N PHE A 79 13.63 -12.43 11.04
CA PHE A 79 15.01 -12.04 10.87
C PHE A 79 15.36 -10.82 11.74
N SER A 80 14.52 -9.78 11.73
CA SER A 80 14.71 -8.58 12.56
C SER A 80 14.72 -8.89 14.06
N VAL A 81 13.79 -9.72 14.53
CA VAL A 81 13.72 -10.15 15.94
C VAL A 81 14.98 -10.91 16.34
N ILE A 82 15.40 -11.89 15.54
CA ILE A 82 16.60 -12.68 15.81
C ILE A 82 17.85 -11.79 15.89
N PHE A 83 18.01 -10.89 14.92
CA PHE A 83 19.15 -9.95 14.92
C PHE A 83 19.17 -9.06 16.17
N ASN A 84 18.03 -8.47 16.55
CA ASN A 84 17.99 -7.61 17.73
C ASN A 84 18.26 -8.37 19.03
N ILE A 85 17.83 -9.63 19.17
CA ILE A 85 18.09 -10.44 20.37
C ILE A 85 19.59 -10.69 20.54
N PHE A 86 20.32 -10.95 19.44
CA PHE A 86 21.71 -11.40 19.50
C PHE A 86 22.75 -10.28 19.31
N LEU A 87 22.39 -9.18 18.65
CA LEU A 87 23.32 -8.08 18.37
C LEU A 87 23.19 -6.88 19.33
N THR A 88 22.17 -6.85 20.19
CA THR A 88 22.00 -5.72 21.10
C THR A 88 22.81 -5.95 22.36
N ASP A 89 23.71 -5.01 22.69
CA ASP A 89 24.48 -5.00 23.93
C ASP A 89 23.59 -4.58 25.11
N GLY A 90 23.83 -5.18 26.31
CA GLY A 90 23.10 -4.87 27.52
C GLY A 90 23.36 -5.87 28.65
N GLU A 91 22.50 -5.89 29.69
CA GLU A 91 22.60 -6.86 30.79
C GLU A 91 22.37 -8.28 30.26
N VAL A 92 23.38 -9.14 30.44
CA VAL A 92 23.34 -10.52 29.95
C VAL A 92 22.43 -11.36 30.84
N LEU A 93 21.32 -11.83 30.29
CA LEU A 93 20.43 -12.78 30.96
C LEU A 93 20.92 -14.22 30.82
N PHE A 94 21.45 -14.55 29.65
CA PHE A 94 21.89 -15.89 29.33
C PHE A 94 23.00 -15.85 28.29
N GLN A 95 24.11 -16.54 28.56
CA GLN A 95 25.25 -16.64 27.63
C GLN A 95 25.52 -18.09 27.31
N ILE A 96 25.44 -18.47 26.03
CA ILE A 96 25.90 -19.74 25.53
C ILE A 96 27.05 -19.44 24.56
N TRP A 97 28.25 -19.82 25.00
CA TRP A 97 29.49 -19.68 24.24
C TRP A 97 29.73 -18.23 23.77
N LYS A 98 29.52 -17.92 22.49
CA LYS A 98 29.67 -16.55 21.91
C LYS A 98 28.36 -15.78 21.75
N ILE A 99 27.23 -16.41 22.01
CA ILE A 99 25.90 -15.82 21.83
C ILE A 99 25.43 -15.28 23.18
N ARG A 100 25.20 -13.97 23.25
CA ARG A 100 24.70 -13.27 24.44
C ARG A 100 23.27 -12.86 24.19
N VAL A 101 22.37 -13.27 25.05
CA VAL A 101 21.00 -12.78 25.07
C VAL A 101 20.88 -11.77 26.19
N THR A 102 20.57 -10.53 25.82
CA THR A 102 20.46 -9.40 26.76
C THR A 102 19.02 -9.06 27.05
N LYS A 103 18.73 -8.51 28.22
CA LYS A 103 17.40 -8.05 28.62
C LYS A 103 16.91 -6.94 27.71
N GLU A 104 17.77 -5.98 27.39
CA GLU A 104 17.55 -4.89 26.47
C GLU A 104 17.27 -5.39 25.04
N GLY A 105 18.02 -6.41 24.60
CA GLY A 105 17.83 -7.05 23.31
C GLY A 105 16.45 -7.67 23.15
N ILE A 106 15.94 -8.36 24.18
CA ILE A 106 14.58 -8.92 24.17
C ILE A 106 13.53 -7.80 24.12
N TYR A 107 13.71 -6.75 24.94
CA TYR A 107 12.77 -5.61 24.96
C TYR A 107 12.71 -4.90 23.60
N ILE A 108 13.88 -4.59 23.02
CA ILE A 108 13.97 -3.92 21.71
C ILE A 108 13.40 -4.82 20.60
N ALA A 109 13.72 -6.11 20.63
CA ALA A 109 13.18 -7.08 19.67
C ALA A 109 11.64 -7.16 19.73
N ALA A 110 11.08 -7.22 20.94
CA ALA A 110 9.63 -7.22 21.14
C ALA A 110 8.99 -5.90 20.66
N ALA A 111 9.58 -4.75 21.02
CA ALA A 111 9.10 -3.44 20.59
C ALA A 111 9.14 -3.29 19.05
N MET A 112 10.22 -3.75 18.42
CA MET A 112 10.35 -3.75 16.95
C MET A 112 9.32 -4.67 16.30
N ALA A 113 9.11 -5.88 16.85
CA ALA A 113 8.11 -6.81 16.34
C ALA A 113 6.71 -6.21 16.39
N VAL A 114 6.30 -5.63 17.52
CA VAL A 114 5.00 -4.96 17.68
C VAL A 114 4.88 -3.78 16.72
N ARG A 115 5.92 -2.96 16.58
CA ARG A 115 5.96 -1.83 15.65
C ARG A 115 5.72 -2.30 14.21
N LEU A 116 6.46 -3.30 13.74
CA LEU A 116 6.31 -3.82 12.38
C LEU A 116 4.92 -4.40 12.14
N VAL A 117 4.37 -5.15 13.11
CA VAL A 117 3.00 -5.67 13.03
C VAL A 117 1.99 -4.53 12.89
N PHE A 118 2.09 -3.49 13.71
CA PHE A 118 1.17 -2.35 13.67
C PHE A 118 1.31 -1.53 12.39
N LEU A 119 2.53 -1.34 11.88
CA LEU A 119 2.78 -0.70 10.58
C LEU A 119 2.08 -1.45 9.44
N ILE A 120 2.26 -2.77 9.40
CA ILE A 120 1.68 -3.61 8.36
C ILE A 120 0.15 -3.62 8.45
N MET A 121 -0.39 -3.77 9.67
CA MET A 121 -1.83 -3.79 9.88
C MET A 121 -2.48 -2.45 9.53
N GLY A 122 -1.86 -1.32 9.92
CA GLY A 122 -2.36 0.02 9.62
C GLY A 122 -2.34 0.33 8.11
N SER A 123 -1.26 0.03 7.42
CA SER A 123 -1.17 0.20 5.95
C SER A 123 -2.09 -0.77 5.20
N SER A 124 -2.21 -2.02 5.65
CA SER A 124 -3.15 -2.99 5.08
C SER A 124 -4.61 -2.54 5.23
N LEU A 125 -4.96 -1.93 6.36
CA LEU A 125 -6.31 -1.41 6.57
C LEU A 125 -6.66 -0.33 5.55
N MET A 126 -5.72 0.58 5.25
CA MET A 126 -5.90 1.60 4.20
C MET A 126 -6.12 0.96 2.83
N THR A 127 -5.28 -0.01 2.45
CA THR A 127 -5.36 -0.69 1.16
C THR A 127 -6.66 -1.51 1.01
N LEU A 128 -7.12 -2.16 2.09
CA LEU A 128 -8.36 -2.95 2.10
C LEU A 128 -9.62 -2.07 2.07
N THR A 129 -9.54 -0.81 2.52
CA THR A 129 -10.70 0.10 2.60
C THR A 129 -10.76 1.15 1.50
N THR A 130 -9.76 1.20 0.60
CA THR A 130 -9.68 2.22 -0.45
C THR A 130 -9.40 1.57 -1.80
N THR A 131 -10.19 1.92 -2.81
CA THR A 131 -9.93 1.40 -4.17
C THR A 131 -8.68 2.08 -4.77
N PRO A 132 -7.94 1.42 -5.68
CA PRO A 132 -6.78 2.02 -6.33
C PRO A 132 -7.11 3.33 -7.06
N ASN A 133 -8.30 3.43 -7.66
CA ASN A 133 -8.75 4.65 -8.34
C ASN A 133 -9.00 5.79 -7.35
N ASP A 134 -9.68 5.50 -6.22
CA ASP A 134 -9.91 6.50 -5.18
C ASP A 134 -8.60 6.96 -4.54
N LEU A 135 -7.65 6.02 -4.38
CA LEU A 135 -6.31 6.34 -3.87
C LEU A 135 -5.57 7.31 -4.80
N THR A 136 -5.63 7.07 -6.12
CA THR A 136 -5.02 7.95 -7.13
C THR A 136 -5.65 9.34 -7.10
N ASP A 137 -6.98 9.43 -7.00
CA ASP A 137 -7.71 10.68 -6.89
C ASP A 137 -7.41 11.42 -5.57
N GLY A 138 -7.26 10.67 -4.49
CA GLY A 138 -6.84 11.20 -3.18
C GLY A 138 -5.42 11.78 -3.23
N LEU A 139 -4.48 11.07 -3.86
CA LEU A 139 -3.10 11.52 -4.05
C LEU A 139 -3.03 12.79 -4.89
N GLU A 140 -3.76 12.85 -6.01
CA GLU A 140 -3.81 14.06 -6.87
C GLU A 140 -4.23 15.29 -6.07
N LYS A 141 -5.28 15.16 -5.27
CA LYS A 141 -5.78 16.27 -4.47
C LYS A 141 -4.86 16.60 -3.29
N SER A 142 -4.28 15.59 -2.63
CA SER A 142 -3.36 15.79 -1.50
C SER A 142 -2.03 16.39 -1.94
N LEU A 143 -1.51 15.98 -3.10
CA LEU A 143 -0.25 16.47 -3.65
C LEU A 143 -0.42 17.73 -4.49
N GLY A 144 -1.61 18.32 -4.50
CA GLY A 144 -1.90 19.56 -5.27
C GLY A 144 -0.96 20.73 -4.95
N PHE A 145 -0.38 20.78 -3.73
CA PHE A 145 0.61 21.79 -3.35
C PHE A 145 1.93 21.69 -4.15
N LEU A 146 2.26 20.50 -4.69
CA LEU A 146 3.46 20.31 -5.51
C LEU A 146 3.38 20.99 -6.88
N LYS A 147 2.20 21.47 -7.28
CA LYS A 147 2.05 22.34 -8.47
C LYS A 147 2.88 23.61 -8.35
N VAL A 148 3.10 24.11 -7.11
CA VAL A 148 3.96 25.28 -6.85
C VAL A 148 5.41 25.02 -7.29
N ILE A 149 5.86 23.76 -7.19
CA ILE A 149 7.21 23.31 -7.62
C ILE A 149 7.20 22.86 -9.10
N ARG A 150 6.15 23.20 -9.87
CA ARG A 150 5.96 22.85 -11.28
C ARG A 150 5.88 21.34 -11.57
N ILE A 151 5.52 20.52 -10.57
CA ILE A 151 5.29 19.10 -10.79
C ILE A 151 3.90 18.92 -11.41
N PRO A 152 3.79 18.21 -12.56
CA PRO A 152 2.52 18.01 -13.28
C PRO A 152 1.67 16.92 -12.59
N VAL A 153 1.17 17.21 -11.37
CA VAL A 153 0.44 16.25 -10.53
C VAL A 153 -0.81 15.70 -11.22
N HIS A 154 -1.50 16.55 -12.00
CA HIS A 154 -2.70 16.13 -12.71
C HIS A 154 -2.37 15.11 -13.81
N GLU A 155 -1.32 15.35 -14.57
CA GLU A 155 -0.86 14.47 -15.66
C GLU A 155 -0.40 13.12 -15.08
N ILE A 156 0.32 13.14 -13.97
CA ILE A 156 0.74 11.91 -13.26
C ILE A 156 -0.48 11.12 -12.79
N SER A 157 -1.46 11.76 -12.15
CA SER A 157 -2.70 11.11 -11.71
C SER A 157 -3.48 10.52 -12.88
N MET A 158 -3.53 11.25 -13.99
CA MET A 158 -4.17 10.78 -15.21
C MET A 158 -3.47 9.55 -15.78
N MET A 159 -2.12 9.55 -15.85
CA MET A 159 -1.34 8.38 -16.26
C MET A 159 -1.60 7.17 -15.36
N MET A 160 -1.63 7.36 -14.04
CA MET A 160 -1.94 6.29 -13.08
C MET A 160 -3.35 5.72 -13.30
N SER A 161 -4.35 6.59 -13.49
CA SER A 161 -5.74 6.16 -13.75
C SER A 161 -5.88 5.37 -15.05
N ILE A 162 -5.14 5.75 -16.10
CA ILE A 162 -5.08 5.01 -17.37
C ILE A 162 -4.40 3.67 -17.16
N ALA A 163 -3.25 3.66 -16.47
CA ALA A 163 -2.50 2.44 -16.19
C ALA A 163 -3.37 1.43 -15.42
N LEU A 164 -4.04 1.86 -14.34
CA LEU A 164 -4.94 1.01 -13.55
C LEU A 164 -6.08 0.41 -14.38
N ARG A 165 -6.57 1.13 -15.39
CA ARG A 165 -7.59 0.62 -16.33
C ARG A 165 -7.03 -0.39 -17.31
N PHE A 166 -5.79 -0.18 -17.80
CA PHE A 166 -5.19 -1.04 -18.80
C PHE A 166 -4.57 -2.31 -18.22
N ILE A 167 -4.16 -2.33 -16.94
CA ILE A 167 -3.59 -3.52 -16.31
C ILE A 167 -4.47 -4.78 -16.48
N PRO A 168 -5.80 -4.77 -16.15
CA PRO A 168 -6.63 -5.95 -16.39
C PRO A 168 -6.67 -6.37 -17.87
N ILE A 169 -6.78 -5.40 -18.76
CA ILE A 169 -6.84 -5.64 -20.20
C ILE A 169 -5.55 -6.28 -20.71
N LEU A 170 -4.39 -5.79 -20.23
CA LEU A 170 -3.09 -6.35 -20.61
C LEU A 170 -2.87 -7.75 -20.03
N ILE A 171 -3.39 -8.03 -18.83
CA ILE A 171 -3.35 -9.38 -18.24
C ILE A 171 -4.14 -10.35 -19.12
N ASP A 172 -5.37 -10.01 -19.50
CA ASP A 172 -6.20 -10.84 -20.38
C ASP A 172 -5.56 -11.05 -21.75
N GLU A 173 -4.90 -10.02 -22.29
CA GLU A 173 -4.19 -10.10 -23.56
C GLU A 173 -2.94 -10.97 -23.46
N THR A 174 -2.20 -10.85 -22.36
CA THR A 174 -1.05 -11.72 -22.07
C THR A 174 -1.46 -13.19 -22.01
N ASP A 175 -2.58 -13.51 -21.37
CA ASP A 175 -3.12 -14.88 -21.32
C ASP A 175 -3.48 -15.40 -22.72
N LYS A 176 -4.07 -14.55 -23.58
CA LYS A 176 -4.40 -14.93 -24.96
C LYS A 176 -3.14 -15.19 -25.80
N ILE A 177 -2.15 -14.27 -25.72
CA ILE A 177 -0.88 -14.41 -26.43
C ILE A 177 -0.14 -15.65 -25.94
N MET A 178 -0.10 -15.90 -24.62
CA MET A 178 0.55 -17.07 -24.03
C MET A 178 -0.05 -18.38 -24.57
N LYS A 179 -1.38 -18.50 -24.58
CA LYS A 179 -2.07 -19.66 -25.14
C LYS A 179 -1.77 -19.85 -26.62
N ALA A 180 -1.75 -18.77 -27.41
CA ALA A 180 -1.42 -18.84 -28.83
C ALA A 180 0.03 -19.29 -29.07
N GLN A 181 0.98 -18.84 -28.24
CA GLN A 181 2.38 -19.26 -28.35
C GLN A 181 2.59 -20.70 -27.85
N GLN A 182 1.86 -21.14 -26.82
CA GLN A 182 1.85 -22.55 -26.41
C GLN A 182 1.34 -23.49 -27.54
N ALA A 183 0.28 -23.08 -28.24
CA ALA A 183 -0.22 -23.83 -29.40
C ALA A 183 0.80 -23.88 -30.54
N ARG A 184 1.75 -22.95 -30.62
CA ARG A 184 2.89 -22.95 -31.57
C ARG A 184 4.11 -23.73 -31.06
N GLY A 185 4.00 -24.40 -29.90
CA GLY A 185 5.07 -25.21 -29.31
C GLY A 185 6.00 -24.46 -28.37
N ALA A 186 5.66 -23.23 -27.97
CA ALA A 186 6.43 -22.51 -26.95
C ALA A 186 6.23 -23.13 -25.57
N ASP A 187 7.33 -23.41 -24.89
CA ASP A 187 7.34 -23.94 -23.53
C ASP A 187 7.82 -22.87 -22.55
N PHE A 188 6.94 -22.47 -21.62
CA PHE A 188 7.21 -21.44 -20.62
C PHE A 188 7.53 -22.03 -19.24
N GLU A 189 7.37 -23.33 -19.04
CA GLU A 189 7.46 -23.97 -17.73
C GLU A 189 8.76 -24.74 -17.52
N THR A 190 9.30 -25.36 -18.58
CA THR A 190 10.50 -26.20 -18.46
C THR A 190 11.80 -25.44 -18.78
N GLY A 191 12.87 -25.76 -18.03
CA GLY A 191 14.22 -25.25 -18.27
C GLY A 191 14.72 -24.25 -17.24
N GLY A 192 16.00 -23.88 -17.40
CA GLY A 192 16.67 -22.90 -16.52
C GLY A 192 16.19 -21.47 -16.74
N ILE A 193 16.56 -20.55 -15.83
CA ILE A 193 16.11 -19.13 -15.81
C ILE A 193 16.35 -18.43 -17.16
N VAL A 194 17.51 -18.66 -17.80
CA VAL A 194 17.85 -18.05 -19.10
C VAL A 194 16.93 -18.56 -20.22
N LYS A 195 16.59 -19.88 -20.22
CA LYS A 195 15.68 -20.46 -21.21
C LYS A 195 14.26 -19.92 -21.04
N LYS A 196 13.78 -19.79 -19.80
CA LYS A 196 12.49 -19.16 -19.48
C LYS A 196 12.44 -17.69 -19.91
N ALA A 197 13.50 -16.92 -19.66
CA ALA A 197 13.58 -15.53 -20.11
C ALA A 197 13.51 -15.39 -21.63
N LYS A 198 14.22 -16.25 -22.39
CA LYS A 198 14.14 -16.27 -23.86
C LYS A 198 12.76 -16.68 -24.37
N ALA A 199 12.09 -17.62 -23.71
CA ALA A 199 10.74 -18.03 -24.05
C ALA A 199 9.70 -16.90 -23.83
N MET A 200 9.97 -15.93 -22.96
CA MET A 200 9.09 -14.78 -22.73
C MET A 200 9.18 -13.71 -23.82
N VAL A 201 10.26 -13.64 -24.61
CA VAL A 201 10.42 -12.62 -25.67
C VAL A 201 9.28 -12.66 -26.70
N PRO A 202 8.81 -13.81 -27.21
CA PRO A 202 7.66 -13.90 -28.12
C PRO A 202 6.33 -13.44 -27.50
N LEU A 203 6.24 -13.30 -26.17
CA LEU A 203 5.09 -12.73 -25.48
C LEU A 203 5.22 -11.20 -25.38
N LEU A 204 6.43 -10.70 -25.06
CA LEU A 204 6.66 -9.28 -24.83
C LEU A 204 6.48 -8.45 -26.09
N VAL A 205 6.97 -8.90 -27.24
CA VAL A 205 6.92 -8.12 -28.49
C VAL A 205 5.47 -7.84 -28.94
N PRO A 206 4.57 -8.85 -29.07
CA PRO A 206 3.18 -8.60 -29.43
C PRO A 206 2.44 -7.74 -28.38
N LEU A 207 2.72 -7.97 -27.09
CA LEU A 207 2.11 -7.21 -26.00
C LEU A 207 2.51 -5.73 -26.08
N PHE A 208 3.79 -5.45 -26.34
CA PHE A 208 4.29 -4.08 -26.49
C PHE A 208 3.67 -3.37 -27.70
N ILE A 209 3.57 -4.04 -28.84
CA ILE A 209 2.92 -3.49 -30.04
C ILE A 209 1.44 -3.18 -29.76
N SER A 210 0.74 -4.10 -29.08
CA SER A 210 -0.66 -3.89 -28.69
C SER A 210 -0.81 -2.71 -27.74
N ALA A 211 0.07 -2.59 -26.74
CA ALA A 211 0.07 -1.46 -25.80
C ALA A 211 0.28 -0.11 -26.52
N ILE A 212 1.21 -0.06 -27.47
CA ILE A 212 1.45 1.17 -28.27
C ILE A 212 0.22 1.51 -29.13
N ARG A 213 -0.38 0.55 -29.80
CA ARG A 213 -1.60 0.79 -30.60
C ARG A 213 -2.73 1.35 -29.73
N ARG A 214 -2.97 0.78 -28.56
CA ARG A 214 -3.98 1.26 -27.61
C ARG A 214 -3.67 2.66 -27.10
N ALA A 215 -2.39 2.98 -26.86
CA ALA A 215 -1.97 4.32 -26.45
C ALA A 215 -2.27 5.33 -27.56
N TYR A 216 -2.01 4.97 -28.82
CA TYR A 216 -2.30 5.81 -29.97
C TYR A 216 -3.81 6.03 -30.18
N ASP A 217 -4.61 4.95 -30.10
CA ASP A 217 -6.08 5.03 -30.18
C ASP A 217 -6.66 5.90 -29.06
N LEU A 218 -6.10 5.78 -27.84
CA LEU A 218 -6.52 6.62 -26.73
C LEU A 218 -6.14 8.10 -26.93
N ALA A 219 -4.95 8.37 -27.50
CA ALA A 219 -4.51 9.73 -27.80
C ALA A 219 -5.42 10.39 -28.84
N THR A 220 -5.66 9.72 -29.96
CA THR A 220 -6.58 10.19 -31.03
C THR A 220 -8.01 10.40 -30.50
N ALA A 221 -8.52 9.47 -29.70
CA ALA A 221 -9.84 9.63 -29.10
C ALA A 221 -9.93 10.83 -28.13
N ARG A 222 -8.83 11.20 -27.48
CA ARG A 222 -8.75 12.37 -26.62
C ARG A 222 -8.65 13.67 -27.40
N GLU A 223 -7.86 13.68 -28.46
CA GLU A 223 -7.79 14.81 -29.39
C GLU A 223 -9.15 15.11 -30.01
N ALA A 224 -9.86 14.06 -30.47
CA ALA A 224 -11.22 14.19 -31.00
C ALA A 224 -12.22 14.73 -29.97
N LYS A 225 -11.97 14.54 -28.65
CA LYS A 225 -12.75 15.13 -27.55
C LYS A 225 -12.23 16.50 -27.11
N CYS A 226 -11.38 17.13 -27.90
CA CYS A 226 -10.80 18.45 -27.64
C CYS A 226 -10.10 18.54 -26.27
N TYR A 227 -9.34 17.52 -25.89
CA TYR A 227 -8.58 17.53 -24.64
C TYR A 227 -7.45 18.56 -24.71
N ARG A 228 -7.47 19.56 -23.82
CA ARG A 228 -6.47 20.66 -23.74
C ARG A 228 -5.75 20.72 -22.39
N GLY A 229 -5.53 19.57 -21.73
CA GLY A 229 -4.88 19.54 -20.41
C GLY A 229 -5.85 19.53 -19.22
N GLY A 230 -5.33 19.79 -18.03
CA GLY A 230 -6.08 19.69 -16.77
C GLY A 230 -6.75 20.98 -16.30
N GLU A 231 -6.41 22.13 -16.89
CA GLU A 231 -6.94 23.43 -16.46
C GLU A 231 -8.42 23.58 -16.84
N GLY A 232 -9.24 24.07 -15.90
CA GLY A 232 -10.67 24.30 -16.12
C GLY A 232 -11.54 23.03 -16.19
N ARG A 233 -11.00 21.82 -15.96
CA ARG A 233 -11.78 20.58 -16.00
C ARG A 233 -12.43 20.25 -14.66
N THR A 234 -13.67 19.76 -14.75
CA THR A 234 -14.39 19.17 -13.60
C THR A 234 -14.40 17.65 -13.71
N LYS A 235 -14.35 16.95 -12.56
CA LYS A 235 -14.51 15.50 -12.50
C LYS A 235 -15.99 15.15 -12.39
N MET A 236 -16.42 14.07 -13.06
CA MET A 236 -17.81 13.56 -12.94
C MET A 236 -18.17 13.17 -11.49
N LYS A 237 -17.20 12.69 -10.73
CA LYS A 237 -17.35 12.37 -9.30
C LYS A 237 -16.27 13.13 -8.52
N PRO A 238 -16.52 14.43 -8.21
CA PRO A 238 -15.55 15.20 -7.45
C PRO A 238 -15.47 14.69 -6.01
N LEU A 239 -14.25 14.62 -5.47
CA LEU A 239 -14.06 14.37 -4.04
C LEU A 239 -14.58 15.58 -3.26
N SER A 240 -15.52 15.35 -2.36
CA SER A 240 -16.12 16.38 -1.51
C SER A 240 -16.05 15.94 -0.05
N TYR A 241 -15.58 16.83 0.82
CA TYR A 241 -15.56 16.58 2.26
C TYR A 241 -16.98 16.50 2.82
N ARG A 242 -17.20 15.49 3.65
CA ARG A 242 -18.45 15.28 4.39
C ARG A 242 -18.24 15.60 5.88
N ARG A 243 -19.31 15.74 6.64
CA ARG A 243 -19.24 15.90 8.10
C ARG A 243 -18.47 14.75 8.78
N THR A 244 -18.59 13.54 8.26
CA THR A 244 -17.84 12.36 8.74
C THR A 244 -16.33 12.52 8.60
N ASP A 245 -15.86 13.23 7.57
CA ASP A 245 -14.45 13.47 7.34
C ASP A 245 -13.89 14.49 8.35
N ALA A 246 -14.69 15.52 8.70
CA ALA A 246 -14.32 16.48 9.74
C ALA A 246 -14.18 15.78 11.10
N VAL A 247 -15.10 14.89 11.46
CA VAL A 247 -15.02 14.08 12.69
C VAL A 247 -13.77 13.20 12.67
N ALA A 248 -13.46 12.58 11.53
CA ALA A 248 -12.25 11.77 11.39
C ALA A 248 -10.96 12.58 11.60
N TYR A 249 -10.89 13.81 11.08
CA TYR A 249 -9.75 14.70 11.36
C TYR A 249 -9.62 15.04 12.85
N ILE A 250 -10.75 15.35 13.55
CA ILE A 250 -10.74 15.63 14.99
C ILE A 250 -10.20 14.42 15.77
N ILE A 251 -10.65 13.20 15.43
CA ILE A 251 -10.19 11.96 16.07
C ILE A 251 -8.68 11.75 15.84
N ILE A 252 -8.19 12.00 14.63
CA ILE A 252 -6.78 11.85 14.28
C ILE A 252 -5.91 12.85 15.06
N PHE A 253 -6.33 14.12 15.15
CA PHE A 253 -5.58 15.14 15.88
C PHE A 253 -5.64 14.90 17.38
N ALA A 254 -6.78 14.44 17.94
CA ALA A 254 -6.88 14.04 19.34
C ALA A 254 -5.94 12.86 19.64
N TYR A 255 -5.92 11.84 18.78
CA TYR A 255 -4.97 10.72 18.90
C TYR A 255 -3.52 11.20 18.90
N LEU A 256 -3.14 12.06 17.94
CA LEU A 256 -1.78 12.61 17.86
C LEU A 256 -1.42 13.43 19.11
N ALA A 257 -2.33 14.26 19.61
CA ALA A 257 -2.14 15.06 20.82
C ALA A 257 -1.89 14.15 22.05
N VAL A 258 -2.67 13.07 22.18
CA VAL A 258 -2.47 12.08 23.26
C VAL A 258 -1.10 11.40 23.12
N MET A 259 -0.69 11.01 21.91
CA MET A 259 0.62 10.38 21.66
C MET A 259 1.79 11.32 22.03
N ILE A 260 1.69 12.60 21.66
CA ILE A 260 2.70 13.62 22.00
C ILE A 260 2.71 13.88 23.50
N ALA A 261 1.56 14.03 24.15
CA ALA A 261 1.46 14.22 25.59
C ALA A 261 2.11 13.07 26.36
N VAL A 262 1.84 11.83 25.99
CA VAL A 262 2.46 10.64 26.61
C VAL A 262 3.98 10.64 26.40
N LYS A 263 4.46 11.05 25.20
CA LYS A 263 5.90 11.16 24.94
C LYS A 263 6.59 12.23 25.81
N ILE A 264 5.91 13.34 26.10
CA ILE A 264 6.47 14.44 26.91
C ILE A 264 6.45 14.10 28.41
N LEU A 265 5.44 13.35 28.86
CA LEU A 265 5.28 12.97 30.28
C LEU A 265 6.17 11.78 30.69
N LEU A 266 6.69 11.02 29.75
CA LEU A 266 7.57 9.86 29.95
C LEU A 266 9.00 10.15 29.50
#